data_ca3e4c37a4ded1a9376d25bcff6a55c6
#
_entry.id   ca3e4c37a4ded1a9376d25bcff6a55c6
#
_cell.length_a   1.000
_cell.length_b   1.000
_cell.length_c   1.000
_cell.angle_alpha   90.00
_cell.angle_beta   90.00
_cell.angle_gamma   90.00
#
_symmetry.space_group_name_H-M   'P 1'
#
loop_
_entity.id
_entity.type
_entity.pdbx_description
1 polymer ?
#
loop_
_entity_poly.entity_id
_entity_poly.type
_entity_poly.pdbx_seq_one_letter_code
_entity_poly.pdbx_strand_id
1 'polypeptide(L)'
;MAVLRSYTCSKCAGILIFDSDQEFFDCPFCGTRFSSVDFHGKELSSQADACLERREFGAAKEKYKAILADDSRNFNALRGMLLCTIMVSSEKELSDISKLKKANLNRIRNELDTARDFSGKKNWEYFNVISNMTEHVEELKQIEKIHDEMESERSKKLMDNASKALDSSSGSVFSPYLIRVLVMLGVLVTLTIPFFIFAHDDPAAIWDMFKFLMIPAAFVLLAVAVSVGGARYHKTLKSKVENTELKKNRIDSEIEWHEDAYMNLYKKLIAIEPETEEDTESSETGIKLEDYGSHKLFEKTIQCSKCGAGLSLDMEKRVYECGSCGVAYGISLFFGLPHEKALNSMNMGFFDEADKRFSHILMAEQSDFESLLGRILCAGRWTKVSDVCVSDVLTPTRLRHTHDRLLKAVSDSEEQDNEYFECLKDYIDVLEALAINKHKQMVINKELDAVRTKIEVYSEFYDMEESTRAEREEIMSRLQPFQNAAPGLNRAYDEARSKIIAMARDSVLTK
;
A
#
# COMPACT_ATOMS: atom_id res chain seq x y z
N MET A 1 20.47 13.86 -25.24
CA MET A 1 21.06 15.17 -24.94
C MET A 1 19.93 16.06 -24.49
N ALA A 2 19.87 16.45 -23.23
CA ALA A 2 18.87 17.40 -22.73
C ALA A 2 19.13 18.75 -23.40
N VAL A 3 18.20 19.22 -24.23
CA VAL A 3 18.23 20.57 -24.77
C VAL A 3 17.84 21.47 -23.61
N LEU A 4 18.85 21.97 -22.89
CA LEU A 4 18.70 23.07 -21.94
C LEU A 4 18.25 24.31 -22.71
N ARG A 5 16.94 24.55 -22.77
CA ARG A 5 16.43 25.83 -23.22
C ARG A 5 16.58 26.82 -22.08
N SER A 6 17.34 27.87 -22.28
CA SER A 6 17.44 28.95 -21.33
C SER A 6 16.23 29.86 -21.48
N TYR A 7 15.43 29.94 -20.44
CA TYR A 7 14.40 30.98 -20.31
C TYR A 7 14.99 32.19 -19.64
N THR A 8 14.42 33.33 -19.90
CA THR A 8 14.82 34.58 -19.25
C THR A 8 13.74 34.98 -18.25
N CYS A 9 14.16 35.30 -17.04
CA CYS A 9 13.27 35.85 -16.03
C CYS A 9 12.68 37.15 -16.52
N SER A 10 11.36 37.27 -16.56
CA SER A 10 10.67 38.48 -17.02
C SER A 10 10.97 39.72 -16.13
N LYS A 11 11.38 39.50 -14.85
CA LYS A 11 11.72 40.55 -13.91
C LYS A 11 13.16 41.06 -14.05
N CYS A 12 14.15 40.19 -14.13
CA CYS A 12 15.57 40.58 -14.06
C CYS A 12 16.39 40.19 -15.28
N ALA A 13 15.74 39.59 -16.32
CA ALA A 13 16.40 39.06 -17.51
C ALA A 13 17.51 38.03 -17.25
N GLY A 14 17.64 37.52 -16.00
CA GLY A 14 18.54 36.43 -15.65
C GLY A 14 18.13 35.11 -16.30
N ILE A 15 19.13 34.30 -16.64
CA ILE A 15 18.88 32.97 -17.23
C ILE A 15 18.24 32.09 -16.17
N LEU A 16 17.02 31.61 -16.45
CA LEU A 16 16.34 30.63 -15.62
C LEU A 16 16.86 29.25 -15.98
N ILE A 17 17.45 28.58 -15.01
CA ILE A 17 17.73 27.17 -15.09
C ILE A 17 16.43 26.46 -14.67
N PHE A 18 15.72 25.91 -15.62
CA PHE A 18 14.51 25.14 -15.38
C PHE A 18 14.91 23.81 -14.82
N ASP A 19 14.63 23.60 -13.54
CA ASP A 19 14.63 22.28 -12.95
C ASP A 19 13.29 21.63 -13.30
N SER A 20 13.35 20.63 -14.18
CA SER A 20 12.19 19.95 -14.72
C SER A 20 11.33 19.24 -13.66
N ASP A 21 11.81 19.20 -12.42
CA ASP A 21 11.25 18.42 -11.35
C ASP A 21 10.27 19.19 -10.45
N GLN A 22 10.10 20.51 -10.70
CA GLN A 22 9.26 21.35 -9.85
C GLN A 22 8.18 22.08 -10.66
N GLU A 23 6.94 22.01 -10.19
CA GLU A 23 5.81 22.77 -10.75
C GLU A 23 5.99 24.28 -10.55
N PHE A 24 6.57 24.66 -9.40
CA PHE A 24 6.91 26.05 -9.06
C PHE A 24 8.41 26.17 -8.89
N PHE A 25 9.00 27.20 -9.44
CA PHE A 25 10.42 27.47 -9.31
C PHE A 25 10.70 28.95 -9.06
N ASP A 26 11.76 29.19 -8.34
CA ASP A 26 12.19 30.54 -8.00
C ASP A 26 13.38 30.96 -8.89
N CYS A 27 13.36 32.18 -9.43
CA CYS A 27 14.51 32.70 -10.17
C CYS A 27 15.73 32.75 -9.23
N PRO A 28 16.87 32.12 -9.58
CA PRO A 28 18.04 32.08 -8.71
C PRO A 28 18.69 33.48 -8.53
N PHE A 29 18.37 34.45 -9.41
CA PHE A 29 18.96 35.78 -9.36
C PHE A 29 18.12 36.80 -8.57
N CYS A 30 16.78 36.75 -8.70
CA CYS A 30 15.92 37.75 -8.09
C CYS A 30 14.81 37.15 -7.20
N GLY A 31 14.74 35.83 -7.07
CA GLY A 31 13.75 35.13 -6.25
C GLY A 31 12.31 35.26 -6.75
N THR A 32 12.09 35.69 -7.99
CA THR A 32 10.74 35.70 -8.58
C THR A 32 10.25 34.27 -8.72
N ARG A 33 9.04 34.00 -8.21
CA ARG A 33 8.39 32.67 -8.32
C ARG A 33 7.55 32.63 -9.58
N PHE A 34 7.73 31.55 -10.33
CA PHE A 34 7.00 31.22 -11.54
C PHE A 34 6.36 29.85 -11.43
N SER A 35 5.25 29.62 -12.16
CA SER A 35 4.76 28.32 -12.47
C SER A 35 5.40 27.79 -13.76
N SER A 36 5.55 26.49 -13.90
CA SER A 36 5.98 25.85 -15.16
C SER A 36 5.06 26.24 -16.33
N VAL A 37 3.77 26.49 -16.06
CA VAL A 37 2.76 26.94 -17.03
C VAL A 37 3.07 28.33 -17.61
N ASP A 38 3.76 29.21 -16.87
CA ASP A 38 4.15 30.53 -17.37
C ASP A 38 5.02 30.50 -18.66
N PHE A 39 5.63 29.32 -18.91
CA PHE A 39 6.58 29.17 -20.03
C PHE A 39 6.17 28.08 -21.05
N HIS A 40 5.18 27.18 -20.75
CA HIS A 40 4.99 25.97 -21.54
C HIS A 40 3.57 25.41 -21.61
N GLY A 41 2.66 26.00 -22.33
CA GLY A 41 1.33 25.39 -22.54
C GLY A 41 1.38 24.09 -23.42
N LYS A 42 2.06 24.11 -24.57
CA LYS A 42 2.09 22.98 -25.53
C LYS A 42 3.30 22.04 -25.38
N GLU A 43 4.33 22.43 -24.68
CA GLU A 43 5.60 21.69 -24.59
C GLU A 43 5.69 20.77 -23.36
N LEU A 44 4.81 20.94 -22.38
CA LEU A 44 4.89 20.22 -21.10
C LEU A 44 4.64 18.71 -21.26
N SER A 45 3.70 18.33 -22.14
CA SER A 45 3.42 16.90 -22.40
C SER A 45 4.62 16.20 -23.04
N SER A 46 5.21 16.80 -24.09
CA SER A 46 6.38 16.22 -24.76
C SER A 46 7.61 16.14 -23.83
N GLN A 47 7.75 17.10 -22.91
CA GLN A 47 8.81 17.07 -21.90
C GLN A 47 8.56 15.99 -20.84
N ALA A 48 7.30 15.79 -20.42
CA ALA A 48 6.92 14.72 -19.49
C ALA A 48 7.24 13.35 -20.10
N ASP A 49 6.84 13.14 -21.37
CA ASP A 49 7.11 11.91 -22.09
C ASP A 49 8.62 11.68 -22.29
N ALA A 50 9.39 12.72 -22.62
CA ALA A 50 10.85 12.63 -22.71
C ALA A 50 11.52 12.28 -21.38
N CYS A 51 11.01 12.79 -20.25
CA CYS A 51 11.47 12.39 -18.92
C CYS A 51 11.13 10.93 -18.63
N LEU A 52 9.92 10.49 -18.99
CA LEU A 52 9.48 9.09 -18.83
C LEU A 52 10.38 8.13 -19.63
N GLU A 53 10.67 8.44 -20.90
CA GLU A 53 11.60 7.67 -21.74
C GLU A 53 13.00 7.56 -21.14
N ARG A 54 13.50 8.65 -20.53
CA ARG A 54 14.79 8.66 -19.85
C ARG A 54 14.76 8.02 -18.47
N ARG A 55 13.60 7.53 -18.02
CA ARG A 55 13.36 6.95 -16.68
C ARG A 55 13.57 7.93 -15.53
N GLU A 56 13.40 9.22 -15.80
CA GLU A 56 13.39 10.29 -14.81
C GLU A 56 11.98 10.40 -14.19
N PHE A 57 11.52 9.30 -13.52
CA PHE A 57 10.13 9.14 -13.11
C PHE A 57 9.62 10.25 -12.17
N GLY A 58 10.49 10.79 -11.30
CA GLY A 58 10.15 11.92 -10.44
C GLY A 58 9.82 13.16 -11.24
N ALA A 59 10.71 13.54 -12.17
CA ALA A 59 10.53 14.67 -13.05
C ALA A 59 9.31 14.55 -13.98
N ALA A 60 9.13 13.36 -14.56
CA ALA A 60 7.95 13.05 -15.38
C ALA A 60 6.66 13.21 -14.58
N LYS A 61 6.62 12.67 -13.36
CA LYS A 61 5.46 12.70 -12.46
C LYS A 61 5.04 14.13 -12.12
N GLU A 62 5.97 15.01 -11.79
CA GLU A 62 5.66 16.42 -11.50
C GLU A 62 5.06 17.15 -12.71
N LYS A 63 5.55 16.83 -13.92
CA LYS A 63 4.99 17.41 -15.15
C LYS A 63 3.58 16.89 -15.46
N TYR A 64 3.36 15.59 -15.31
CA TYR A 64 2.02 15.02 -15.50
C TYR A 64 1.03 15.56 -14.48
N LYS A 65 1.44 15.79 -13.23
CA LYS A 65 0.57 16.44 -12.23
C LYS A 65 0.19 17.87 -12.66
N ALA A 66 1.13 18.63 -13.23
CA ALA A 66 0.83 19.97 -13.72
C ALA A 66 -0.18 19.92 -14.87
N ILE A 67 -0.05 18.95 -15.80
CA ILE A 67 -1.02 18.74 -16.88
C ILE A 67 -2.39 18.37 -16.28
N LEU A 68 -2.45 17.43 -15.34
CA LEU A 68 -3.70 16.98 -14.72
C LEU A 68 -4.37 18.06 -13.86
N ALA A 69 -3.62 19.03 -13.37
CA ALA A 69 -4.19 20.18 -12.67
C ALA A 69 -4.96 21.08 -13.63
N ASP A 70 -4.51 21.20 -14.89
CA ASP A 70 -5.19 21.98 -15.93
C ASP A 70 -6.31 21.14 -16.58
N ASP A 71 -6.03 19.89 -16.91
CA ASP A 71 -6.98 18.93 -17.51
C ASP A 71 -6.92 17.59 -16.78
N SER A 72 -7.81 17.40 -15.81
CA SER A 72 -7.89 16.17 -15.01
C SER A 72 -8.26 14.92 -15.80
N ARG A 73 -8.76 15.08 -17.05
CA ARG A 73 -9.16 13.97 -17.92
C ARG A 73 -8.12 13.62 -18.97
N ASN A 74 -6.98 14.29 -18.96
CA ASN A 74 -5.93 14.06 -19.92
C ASN A 74 -5.40 12.62 -19.87
N PHE A 75 -5.76 11.82 -20.85
CA PHE A 75 -5.41 10.40 -20.90
C PHE A 75 -3.90 10.17 -20.86
N ASN A 76 -3.13 10.92 -21.65
CA ASN A 76 -1.67 10.76 -21.71
C ASN A 76 -1.01 11.04 -20.36
N ALA A 77 -1.51 12.04 -19.62
CA ALA A 77 -1.00 12.37 -18.31
C ALA A 77 -1.41 11.32 -17.25
N LEU A 78 -2.66 10.83 -17.25
CA LEU A 78 -3.10 9.73 -16.38
C LEU A 78 -2.28 8.46 -16.63
N ARG A 79 -2.09 8.09 -17.90
CA ARG A 79 -1.25 6.98 -18.33
C ARG A 79 0.20 7.15 -17.87
N GLY A 80 0.78 8.34 -18.10
CA GLY A 80 2.15 8.65 -17.69
C GLY A 80 2.36 8.58 -16.18
N MET A 81 1.39 9.08 -15.39
CA MET A 81 1.40 8.95 -13.92
C MET A 81 1.45 7.50 -13.47
N LEU A 82 0.62 6.65 -14.09
CA LEU A 82 0.58 5.22 -13.78
C LEU A 82 1.91 4.52 -14.13
N LEU A 83 2.46 4.77 -15.34
CA LEU A 83 3.75 4.21 -15.75
C LEU A 83 4.90 4.66 -14.82
N CYS A 84 4.91 5.92 -14.40
CA CYS A 84 5.86 6.42 -13.39
C CYS A 84 5.71 5.69 -12.03
N THR A 85 4.49 5.38 -11.63
CA THR A 85 4.23 4.69 -10.36
C THR A 85 4.66 3.22 -10.41
N ILE A 86 4.53 2.57 -11.56
CA ILE A 86 5.05 1.22 -11.82
C ILE A 86 6.58 1.22 -12.02
N MET A 87 7.18 2.39 -12.35
CA MET A 87 8.59 2.56 -12.70
C MET A 87 8.99 1.92 -14.04
N VAL A 88 8.12 2.03 -15.04
CA VAL A 88 8.36 1.58 -16.42
C VAL A 88 8.25 2.77 -17.38
N SER A 89 9.00 2.74 -18.47
CA SER A 89 8.98 3.82 -19.47
C SER A 89 7.94 3.61 -20.57
N SER A 90 7.43 2.40 -20.69
CA SER A 90 6.38 2.05 -21.67
C SER A 90 5.65 0.78 -21.27
N GLU A 91 4.45 0.56 -21.81
CA GLU A 91 3.67 -0.66 -21.62
C GLU A 91 4.40 -1.92 -22.09
N LYS A 92 5.31 -1.80 -23.04
CA LYS A 92 6.09 -2.94 -23.55
C LYS A 92 6.89 -3.61 -22.44
N GLU A 93 7.32 -2.85 -21.45
CA GLU A 93 8.05 -3.41 -20.31
C GLU A 93 7.15 -4.25 -19.39
N LEU A 94 5.83 -4.08 -19.45
CA LEU A 94 4.88 -4.90 -18.68
C LEU A 94 4.76 -6.33 -19.22
N SER A 95 5.40 -6.66 -20.37
CA SER A 95 5.59 -8.05 -20.77
C SER A 95 6.39 -8.86 -19.75
N ASP A 96 7.24 -8.19 -18.98
CA ASP A 96 7.96 -8.77 -17.86
C ASP A 96 7.16 -8.58 -16.55
N ILE A 97 6.45 -9.63 -16.16
CA ILE A 97 5.63 -9.66 -14.94
C ILE A 97 6.42 -9.24 -13.68
N SER A 98 7.74 -9.44 -13.68
CA SER A 98 8.62 -9.10 -12.56
C SER A 98 8.62 -7.60 -12.25
N LYS A 99 8.29 -6.75 -13.22
CA LYS A 99 8.18 -5.30 -13.06
C LYS A 99 7.03 -4.94 -12.11
N LEU A 100 5.84 -5.49 -12.36
CA LEU A 100 4.69 -5.32 -11.48
C LEU A 100 4.90 -6.04 -10.14
N LYS A 101 5.51 -7.23 -10.13
CA LYS A 101 5.84 -7.94 -8.88
C LYS A 101 6.74 -7.11 -7.94
N LYS A 102 7.66 -6.33 -8.47
CA LYS A 102 8.56 -5.46 -7.67
C LYS A 102 7.92 -4.13 -7.24
N ALA A 103 6.88 -3.70 -7.93
CA ALA A 103 6.22 -2.43 -7.68
C ALA A 103 5.33 -2.46 -6.41
N ASN A 104 5.01 -1.26 -5.90
CA ASN A 104 4.07 -1.10 -4.79
C ASN A 104 2.63 -1.18 -5.29
N LEU A 105 2.01 -2.37 -5.18
CA LEU A 105 0.67 -2.63 -5.70
C LEU A 105 -0.41 -1.72 -5.09
N ASN A 106 -0.29 -1.33 -3.82
CA ASN A 106 -1.26 -0.42 -3.18
C ASN A 106 -1.21 0.99 -3.81
N ARG A 107 -0.01 1.49 -4.15
CA ARG A 107 0.12 2.77 -4.86
C ARG A 107 -0.43 2.68 -6.28
N ILE A 108 -0.16 1.58 -6.97
CA ILE A 108 -0.69 1.35 -8.32
C ILE A 108 -2.21 1.31 -8.29
N ARG A 109 -2.82 0.62 -7.33
CA ARG A 109 -4.28 0.56 -7.17
C ARG A 109 -4.89 1.95 -6.98
N ASN A 110 -4.33 2.75 -6.08
CA ASN A 110 -4.82 4.12 -5.87
C ASN A 110 -4.73 4.98 -7.14
N GLU A 111 -3.62 4.89 -7.89
CA GLU A 111 -3.48 5.61 -9.17
C GLU A 111 -4.46 5.08 -10.23
N LEU A 112 -4.71 3.76 -10.27
CA LEU A 112 -5.68 3.15 -11.19
C LEU A 112 -7.12 3.57 -10.86
N ASP A 113 -7.49 3.61 -9.59
CA ASP A 113 -8.81 4.07 -9.15
C ASP A 113 -9.02 5.51 -9.58
N THR A 114 -8.05 6.38 -9.29
CA THR A 114 -8.07 7.77 -9.75
C THR A 114 -8.17 7.86 -11.27
N ALA A 115 -7.32 7.13 -12.01
CA ALA A 115 -7.32 7.17 -13.47
C ALA A 115 -8.63 6.67 -14.08
N ARG A 116 -9.27 5.65 -13.49
CA ARG A 116 -10.59 5.16 -13.94
C ARG A 116 -11.69 6.18 -13.72
N ASP A 117 -11.67 6.88 -12.59
CA ASP A 117 -12.68 7.90 -12.27
C ASP A 117 -12.62 9.09 -13.23
N PHE A 118 -11.43 9.48 -13.66
CA PHE A 118 -11.23 10.65 -14.53
C PHE A 118 -11.13 10.33 -16.04
N SER A 119 -10.73 9.12 -16.43
CA SER A 119 -10.46 8.77 -17.86
C SER A 119 -11.71 8.77 -18.78
N GLY A 120 -12.91 8.85 -18.19
CA GLY A 120 -14.13 8.72 -18.96
C GLY A 120 -14.36 7.31 -19.51
N LYS A 121 -15.53 7.08 -20.15
CA LYS A 121 -15.94 5.74 -20.60
C LYS A 121 -15.04 5.16 -21.69
N LYS A 122 -14.43 6.01 -22.53
CA LYS A 122 -13.65 5.57 -23.68
C LYS A 122 -12.33 4.92 -23.30
N ASN A 123 -11.62 5.54 -22.37
CA ASN A 123 -10.29 5.09 -21.93
C ASN A 123 -10.33 4.21 -20.66
N TRP A 124 -11.52 3.99 -20.09
CA TRP A 124 -11.72 3.18 -18.91
C TRP A 124 -11.20 1.74 -19.07
N GLU A 125 -11.36 1.17 -20.26
CA GLU A 125 -10.92 -0.20 -20.54
C GLU A 125 -9.41 -0.37 -20.40
N TYR A 126 -8.62 0.62 -20.84
CA TYR A 126 -7.16 0.61 -20.67
C TYR A 126 -6.74 0.44 -19.21
N PHE A 127 -7.27 1.29 -18.33
CA PHE A 127 -6.95 1.23 -16.90
C PHE A 127 -7.51 -0.01 -16.20
N ASN A 128 -8.67 -0.49 -16.66
CA ASN A 128 -9.26 -1.72 -16.13
C ASN A 128 -8.43 -2.97 -16.47
N VAL A 129 -7.85 -3.05 -17.67
CA VAL A 129 -6.95 -4.15 -18.04
C VAL A 129 -5.72 -4.16 -17.12
N ILE A 130 -5.10 -3.01 -16.85
CA ILE A 130 -3.95 -2.93 -15.95
C ILE A 130 -4.35 -3.24 -14.50
N SER A 131 -5.55 -2.87 -14.08
CA SER A 131 -6.10 -3.26 -12.76
C SER A 131 -6.18 -4.78 -12.62
N ASN A 132 -6.76 -5.45 -13.61
CA ASN A 132 -6.85 -6.91 -13.62
C ASN A 132 -5.46 -7.58 -13.65
N MET A 133 -4.51 -7.03 -14.42
CA MET A 133 -3.11 -7.49 -14.38
C MET A 133 -2.52 -7.36 -12.98
N THR A 134 -2.80 -6.27 -12.28
CA THR A 134 -2.33 -6.02 -10.89
C THR A 134 -2.92 -7.01 -9.90
N GLU A 135 -4.20 -7.36 -10.05
CA GLU A 135 -4.88 -8.39 -9.25
C GLU A 135 -4.22 -9.75 -9.41
N HIS A 136 -3.98 -10.20 -10.65
CA HIS A 136 -3.29 -11.46 -10.91
C HIS A 136 -1.88 -11.49 -10.31
N VAL A 137 -1.15 -10.37 -10.35
CA VAL A 137 0.18 -10.27 -9.72
C VAL A 137 0.09 -10.35 -8.20
N GLU A 138 -0.95 -9.79 -7.57
CA GLU A 138 -1.14 -9.88 -6.12
C GLU A 138 -1.44 -11.31 -5.69
N GLU A 139 -2.33 -12.00 -6.41
CA GLU A 139 -2.64 -13.41 -6.18
C GLU A 139 -1.41 -14.29 -6.37
N LEU A 140 -0.63 -14.06 -7.45
CA LEU A 140 0.65 -14.74 -7.67
C LEU A 140 1.61 -14.59 -6.49
N LYS A 141 1.78 -13.38 -5.95
CA LYS A 141 2.63 -13.16 -4.78
C LYS A 141 2.18 -13.95 -3.55
N GLN A 142 0.88 -14.09 -3.36
CA GLN A 142 0.33 -14.88 -2.26
C GLN A 142 0.59 -16.38 -2.47
N ILE A 143 0.38 -16.87 -3.68
CA ILE A 143 0.59 -18.27 -4.03
C ILE A 143 2.08 -18.62 -3.96
N GLU A 144 2.97 -17.79 -4.50
CA GLU A 144 4.43 -17.96 -4.41
C GLU A 144 4.91 -18.00 -2.95
N LYS A 145 4.36 -17.15 -2.09
CA LYS A 145 4.68 -17.19 -0.66
C LYS A 145 4.28 -18.51 -0.01
N ILE A 146 3.09 -19.03 -0.31
CA ILE A 146 2.63 -20.33 0.18
C ILE A 146 3.53 -21.46 -0.35
N HIS A 147 3.94 -21.38 -1.62
CA HIS A 147 4.86 -22.34 -2.23
C HIS A 147 6.21 -22.34 -1.50
N ASP A 148 6.80 -21.17 -1.25
CA ASP A 148 8.09 -21.03 -0.56
C ASP A 148 8.01 -21.51 0.89
N GLU A 149 6.93 -21.24 1.60
CA GLU A 149 6.67 -21.75 2.95
C GLU A 149 6.62 -23.28 2.96
N MET A 150 5.92 -23.90 2.00
CA MET A 150 5.85 -25.37 1.86
C MET A 150 7.21 -26.00 1.53
N GLU A 151 7.98 -25.40 0.61
CA GLU A 151 9.34 -25.86 0.27
C GLU A 151 10.29 -25.76 1.48
N SER A 152 10.19 -24.67 2.25
CA SER A 152 10.99 -24.48 3.47
C SER A 152 10.64 -25.50 4.55
N GLU A 153 9.35 -25.80 4.76
CA GLU A 153 8.91 -26.85 5.68
C GLU A 153 9.36 -28.25 5.24
N ARG A 154 9.29 -28.53 3.92
CA ARG A 154 9.78 -29.77 3.35
C ARG A 154 11.27 -29.95 3.60
N SER A 155 12.06 -28.91 3.38
CA SER A 155 13.50 -28.90 3.61
C SER A 155 13.84 -29.12 5.09
N LYS A 156 13.13 -28.48 6.02
CA LYS A 156 13.28 -28.69 7.47
C LYS A 156 12.95 -30.14 7.87
N LYS A 157 11.84 -30.70 7.38
CA LYS A 157 11.47 -32.09 7.65
C LYS A 157 12.48 -33.10 7.09
N LEU A 158 13.06 -32.82 5.92
CA LEU A 158 14.12 -33.65 5.33
C LEU A 158 15.40 -33.60 6.17
N MET A 159 15.80 -32.42 6.65
CA MET A 159 16.97 -32.24 7.53
C MET A 159 16.76 -32.94 8.88
N ASP A 160 15.58 -32.79 9.48
CA ASP A 160 15.22 -33.45 10.74
C ASP A 160 15.21 -34.99 10.61
N ASN A 161 14.71 -35.50 9.50
CA ASN A 161 14.73 -36.95 9.22
C ASN A 161 16.15 -37.45 8.93
N ALA A 162 16.99 -36.67 8.25
CA ALA A 162 18.39 -37.00 8.01
C ALA A 162 19.21 -36.97 9.31
N SER A 163 18.98 -35.98 10.20
CA SER A 163 19.65 -35.94 11.51
C SER A 163 19.24 -37.11 12.40
N LYS A 164 17.94 -37.45 12.45
CA LYS A 164 17.43 -38.64 13.18
C LYS A 164 17.98 -39.96 12.60
N ALA A 165 18.14 -40.05 11.28
CA ALA A 165 18.77 -41.20 10.65
C ALA A 165 20.27 -41.30 10.97
N LEU A 166 20.99 -40.19 11.08
CA LEU A 166 22.39 -40.13 11.51
C LEU A 166 22.54 -40.48 12.99
N ASP A 167 21.66 -39.94 13.86
CA ASP A 167 21.64 -40.30 15.30
C ASP A 167 21.27 -41.76 15.53
N SER A 168 20.35 -42.31 14.74
CA SER A 168 20.01 -43.76 14.83
C SER A 168 21.09 -44.66 14.24
N SER A 169 21.95 -44.15 13.35
CA SER A 169 23.07 -44.94 12.81
C SER A 169 24.25 -45.08 13.78
N SER A 170 24.28 -44.26 14.83
CA SER A 170 25.29 -44.42 15.90
C SER A 170 24.94 -45.47 16.97
N GLY A 171 23.71 -45.97 16.96
CA GLY A 171 23.15 -46.85 18.00
C GLY A 171 22.77 -48.30 17.61
N SER A 172 22.58 -48.62 16.33
CA SER A 172 22.29 -50.00 15.94
C SER A 172 22.60 -50.28 14.47
N VAL A 173 23.66 -51.01 14.24
CA VAL A 173 24.08 -51.56 12.94
C VAL A 173 23.22 -52.74 12.52
N PHE A 174 21.95 -52.80 12.86
CA PHE A 174 21.09 -53.91 12.46
C PHE A 174 20.09 -53.48 11.40
N SER A 175 20.49 -53.65 10.12
CA SER A 175 19.59 -53.61 8.97
C SER A 175 18.37 -54.50 9.26
N PRO A 176 17.12 -54.09 8.92
CA PRO A 176 15.91 -54.92 9.06
C PRO A 176 16.05 -56.28 8.35
N TYR A 177 16.98 -56.40 7.43
CA TYR A 177 17.33 -57.65 6.78
C TYR A 177 18.14 -58.57 7.72
N LEU A 178 19.08 -58.00 8.48
CA LEU A 178 19.87 -58.73 9.49
C LEU A 178 19.02 -59.25 10.64
N ILE A 179 18.02 -58.46 11.09
CA ILE A 179 17.03 -58.89 12.10
C ILE A 179 16.20 -60.06 11.56
N ARG A 180 15.78 -60.03 10.29
CA ARG A 180 15.06 -61.20 9.68
C ARG A 180 15.94 -62.42 9.58
N VAL A 181 17.17 -62.29 9.22
CA VAL A 181 18.13 -63.38 9.15
C VAL A 181 18.43 -63.94 10.53
N LEU A 182 18.64 -63.12 11.56
CA LEU A 182 18.83 -63.53 12.95
C LEU A 182 17.60 -64.26 13.53
N VAL A 183 16.39 -63.74 13.21
CA VAL A 183 15.15 -64.42 13.63
C VAL A 183 14.99 -65.77 12.94
N MET A 184 15.25 -65.88 11.64
CA MET A 184 15.22 -67.15 10.91
C MET A 184 16.26 -68.15 11.43
N LEU A 185 17.48 -67.69 11.74
CA LEU A 185 18.53 -68.49 12.38
C LEU A 185 18.11 -68.95 13.80
N GLY A 186 17.53 -68.03 14.58
CA GLY A 186 16.99 -68.33 15.91
C GLY A 186 15.90 -69.41 15.89
N VAL A 187 14.97 -69.31 14.94
CA VAL A 187 13.93 -70.30 14.72
C VAL A 187 14.52 -71.62 14.28
N LEU A 188 15.50 -71.61 13.40
CA LEU A 188 16.15 -72.87 12.94
C LEU A 188 16.91 -73.54 14.07
N VAL A 189 17.64 -72.79 14.90
CA VAL A 189 18.39 -73.28 16.06
C VAL A 189 17.42 -73.84 17.11
N THR A 190 16.29 -73.20 17.41
CA THR A 190 15.33 -73.63 18.40
C THR A 190 14.51 -74.81 17.92
N LEU A 191 14.33 -75.03 16.64
CA LEU A 191 13.69 -76.23 16.08
C LEU A 191 14.64 -77.43 16.01
N THR A 192 15.97 -77.19 15.88
CA THR A 192 16.93 -78.27 15.76
C THR A 192 17.42 -78.84 17.12
N ILE A 193 17.52 -77.98 18.16
CA ILE A 193 17.97 -78.39 19.51
C ILE A 193 17.05 -79.38 20.14
N PRO A 194 15.70 -79.31 20.16
CA PRO A 194 14.81 -80.33 20.72
C PRO A 194 14.94 -81.65 20.03
N PHE A 195 15.18 -81.68 18.71
CA PHE A 195 15.34 -82.89 17.96
C PHE A 195 16.55 -83.73 18.43
N PHE A 196 17.61 -83.06 18.89
CA PHE A 196 18.83 -83.67 19.42
C PHE A 196 18.66 -84.17 20.89
N ILE A 197 17.84 -83.48 21.68
CA ILE A 197 17.64 -83.77 23.09
C ILE A 197 16.61 -84.94 23.28
N PHE A 198 15.63 -85.09 22.37
CA PHE A 198 14.53 -86.06 22.45
C PHE A 198 14.92 -87.51 22.06
N ALA A 199 16.20 -87.71 21.81
CA ALA A 199 16.66 -89.05 21.61
C ALA A 199 16.75 -89.91 22.94
N HIS A 200 16.32 -89.37 24.11
CA HIS A 200 16.31 -90.05 25.40
C HIS A 200 14.94 -90.02 26.10
N ASP A 201 14.42 -91.17 26.46
CA ASP A 201 13.09 -91.48 27.04
C ASP A 201 12.90 -90.94 28.46
N ASP A 202 12.30 -89.70 28.58
CA ASP A 202 11.80 -89.24 29.89
C ASP A 202 10.57 -88.34 29.76
N PRO A 203 9.40 -88.68 30.43
CA PRO A 203 8.13 -87.97 30.32
C PRO A 203 8.11 -86.56 30.99
N ALA A 204 9.09 -86.22 31.83
CA ALA A 204 9.20 -84.88 32.41
C ALA A 204 9.68 -83.80 31.38
N ALA A 205 10.24 -84.28 30.32
CA ALA A 205 10.71 -83.43 29.23
C ALA A 205 9.61 -82.74 28.40
N ILE A 206 8.33 -83.14 28.52
CA ILE A 206 7.19 -82.55 27.79
C ILE A 206 6.94 -81.13 28.24
N TRP A 207 7.11 -80.77 29.50
CA TRP A 207 6.92 -79.42 30.03
C TRP A 207 8.08 -78.45 29.61
N ASP A 208 9.25 -78.97 29.55
CA ASP A 208 10.38 -78.14 29.05
C ASP A 208 10.31 -77.92 27.51
N MET A 209 9.75 -78.93 26.81
CA MET A 209 9.41 -78.85 25.41
C MET A 209 8.42 -77.69 25.11
N PHE A 210 7.41 -77.52 25.98
CA PHE A 210 6.42 -76.45 25.81
C PHE A 210 7.05 -75.08 26.00
N LYS A 211 7.97 -74.90 26.96
CA LYS A 211 8.74 -73.64 27.16
C LYS A 211 9.62 -73.38 25.97
N PHE A 212 10.30 -74.37 25.41
CA PHE A 212 11.15 -74.23 24.24
C PHE A 212 10.37 -73.88 22.96
N LEU A 213 9.11 -74.30 22.83
CA LEU A 213 8.24 -74.00 21.72
C LEU A 213 7.66 -72.58 21.81
N MET A 214 7.39 -72.08 23.03
CA MET A 214 6.82 -70.76 23.26
C MET A 214 7.81 -69.61 22.96
N ILE A 215 9.12 -69.81 23.19
CA ILE A 215 10.12 -68.79 22.90
C ILE A 215 10.21 -68.49 21.39
N PRO A 216 10.35 -69.47 20.49
CA PRO A 216 10.38 -69.19 19.04
C PRO A 216 9.05 -68.67 18.52
N ALA A 217 7.91 -69.12 19.08
CA ALA A 217 6.61 -68.56 18.71
C ALA A 217 6.48 -67.08 19.05
N ALA A 218 6.97 -66.67 20.22
CA ALA A 218 7.03 -65.24 20.60
C ALA A 218 7.92 -64.42 19.65
N PHE A 219 9.08 -64.97 19.24
CA PHE A 219 9.95 -64.32 18.27
C PHE A 219 9.33 -64.20 16.87
N VAL A 220 8.61 -65.24 16.42
CA VAL A 220 7.87 -65.18 15.15
C VAL A 220 6.75 -64.13 15.20
N LEU A 221 6.01 -64.06 16.29
CA LEU A 221 4.98 -63.04 16.47
C LEU A 221 5.55 -61.63 16.52
N LEU A 222 6.69 -61.44 17.19
CA LEU A 222 7.40 -60.16 17.21
C LEU A 222 7.91 -59.75 15.80
N ALA A 223 8.45 -60.69 15.06
CA ALA A 223 8.92 -60.44 13.68
C ALA A 223 7.76 -60.12 12.73
N VAL A 224 6.61 -60.77 12.88
CA VAL A 224 5.39 -60.44 12.12
C VAL A 224 4.88 -59.05 12.50
N ALA A 225 4.84 -58.72 13.79
CA ALA A 225 4.39 -57.42 14.28
C ALA A 225 5.28 -56.29 13.74
N VAL A 226 6.63 -56.46 13.76
CA VAL A 226 7.60 -55.49 13.20
C VAL A 226 7.45 -55.38 11.68
N SER A 227 7.23 -56.47 10.98
CA SER A 227 7.06 -56.47 9.52
C SER A 227 5.75 -55.79 9.09
N VAL A 228 4.65 -56.03 9.80
CA VAL A 228 3.34 -55.39 9.57
C VAL A 228 3.39 -53.89 9.94
N GLY A 229 4.05 -53.55 11.05
CA GLY A 229 4.27 -52.18 11.47
C GLY A 229 5.10 -51.40 10.43
N GLY A 230 6.20 -51.99 9.95
CA GLY A 230 7.03 -51.41 8.91
C GLY A 230 6.30 -51.20 7.57
N ALA A 231 5.49 -52.19 7.17
CA ALA A 231 4.67 -52.09 5.94
C ALA A 231 3.60 -50.97 6.04
N ARG A 232 2.96 -50.84 7.20
CA ARG A 232 1.98 -49.77 7.48
C ARG A 232 2.65 -48.40 7.50
N TYR A 233 3.84 -48.28 8.13
CA TYR A 233 4.61 -47.06 8.15
C TYR A 233 5.04 -46.64 6.73
N HIS A 234 5.56 -47.55 5.90
CA HIS A 234 5.90 -47.30 4.51
C HIS A 234 4.68 -46.86 3.68
N LYS A 235 3.53 -47.49 3.87
CA LYS A 235 2.30 -47.09 3.17
C LYS A 235 1.82 -45.68 3.56
N THR A 236 1.88 -45.34 4.86
CA THR A 236 1.51 -44.01 5.36
C THR A 236 2.54 -42.96 4.91
N LEU A 237 3.82 -43.27 4.84
CA LEU A 237 4.85 -42.38 4.34
C LEU A 237 4.64 -42.11 2.84
N LYS A 238 4.39 -43.18 2.06
CA LYS A 238 4.11 -43.03 0.61
C LYS A 238 2.88 -42.18 0.34
N SER A 239 1.79 -42.38 1.07
CA SER A 239 0.57 -41.58 0.91
C SER A 239 0.77 -40.12 1.32
N LYS A 240 1.59 -39.84 2.35
CA LYS A 240 1.94 -38.45 2.73
C LYS A 240 2.81 -37.76 1.66
N VAL A 241 3.75 -38.47 1.08
CA VAL A 241 4.60 -37.95 -0.01
C VAL A 241 3.75 -37.66 -1.25
N GLU A 242 2.88 -38.59 -1.64
CA GLU A 242 1.96 -38.46 -2.77
C GLU A 242 0.99 -37.28 -2.59
N ASN A 243 0.45 -37.07 -1.39
CA ASN A 243 -0.41 -35.94 -1.06
C ASN A 243 0.33 -34.58 -1.10
N THR A 244 1.62 -34.54 -0.71
CA THR A 244 2.41 -33.31 -0.81
C THR A 244 2.78 -33.00 -2.25
N GLU A 245 3.05 -34.01 -3.06
CA GLU A 245 3.32 -33.86 -4.48
C GLU A 245 2.09 -33.40 -5.27
N LEU A 246 0.91 -33.95 -4.96
CA LEU A 246 -0.36 -33.47 -5.52
C LEU A 246 -0.67 -32.00 -5.16
N LYS A 247 -0.38 -31.60 -3.92
CA LYS A 247 -0.53 -30.20 -3.50
C LYS A 247 0.43 -29.27 -4.25
N LYS A 248 1.69 -29.70 -4.41
CA LYS A 248 2.68 -28.94 -5.18
C LYS A 248 2.24 -28.74 -6.63
N ASN A 249 1.88 -29.85 -7.31
CA ASN A 249 1.42 -29.80 -8.71
C ASN A 249 0.19 -28.90 -8.89
N ARG A 250 -0.68 -28.84 -7.90
CA ARG A 250 -1.83 -27.94 -7.92
C ARG A 250 -1.40 -26.48 -7.82
N ILE A 251 -0.48 -26.14 -6.91
CA ILE A 251 0.06 -24.78 -6.76
C ILE A 251 0.81 -24.37 -8.01
N ASP A 252 1.64 -25.24 -8.58
CA ASP A 252 2.37 -24.98 -9.83
C ASP A 252 1.38 -24.69 -10.98
N SER A 253 0.28 -25.44 -11.07
CA SER A 253 -0.75 -25.19 -12.08
C SER A 253 -1.52 -23.88 -11.85
N GLU A 254 -1.74 -23.47 -10.60
CA GLU A 254 -2.34 -22.16 -10.28
C GLU A 254 -1.40 -21.02 -10.64
N ILE A 255 -0.09 -21.14 -10.40
CA ILE A 255 0.91 -20.16 -10.83
C ILE A 255 0.90 -20.00 -12.34
N GLU A 256 0.99 -21.10 -13.09
CA GLU A 256 0.97 -21.10 -14.57
C GLU A 256 -0.31 -20.46 -15.11
N TRP A 257 -1.46 -20.76 -14.52
CA TRP A 257 -2.74 -20.15 -14.89
C TRP A 257 -2.75 -18.62 -14.71
N HIS A 258 -2.23 -18.11 -13.58
CA HIS A 258 -2.17 -16.66 -13.35
C HIS A 258 -1.17 -15.97 -14.26
N GLU A 259 -0.04 -16.61 -14.58
CA GLU A 259 0.95 -16.09 -15.53
C GLU A 259 0.37 -16.02 -16.96
N ASP A 260 -0.35 -17.06 -17.39
CA ASP A 260 -1.04 -17.08 -18.68
C ASP A 260 -2.16 -16.04 -18.76
N ALA A 261 -2.95 -15.89 -17.69
CA ALA A 261 -3.99 -14.87 -17.59
C ALA A 261 -3.40 -13.46 -17.69
N TYR A 262 -2.30 -13.21 -16.98
CA TYR A 262 -1.56 -11.97 -17.07
C TYR A 262 -1.07 -11.67 -18.48
N MET A 263 -0.47 -12.65 -19.16
CA MET A 263 0.03 -12.50 -20.53
C MET A 263 -1.10 -12.27 -21.54
N ASN A 264 -2.27 -12.85 -21.32
CA ASN A 264 -3.45 -12.58 -22.15
C ASN A 264 -3.97 -11.15 -21.96
N LEU A 265 -3.99 -10.66 -20.72
CA LEU A 265 -4.34 -9.26 -20.41
C LEU A 265 -3.30 -8.29 -20.98
N TYR A 266 -2.01 -8.62 -20.92
CA TYR A 266 -0.96 -7.83 -21.56
C TYR A 266 -1.16 -7.72 -23.09
N LYS A 267 -1.45 -8.84 -23.76
CA LYS A 267 -1.78 -8.82 -25.20
C LYS A 267 -2.98 -7.93 -25.50
N LYS A 268 -4.01 -8.00 -24.64
CA LYS A 268 -5.18 -7.13 -24.72
C LYS A 268 -4.80 -5.67 -24.54
N LEU A 269 -3.96 -5.33 -23.54
CA LEU A 269 -3.49 -3.98 -23.28
C LEU A 269 -2.81 -3.35 -24.50
N ILE A 270 -1.91 -4.09 -25.15
CA ILE A 270 -1.17 -3.59 -26.32
C ILE A 270 -2.09 -3.46 -27.56
N ALA A 271 -3.20 -4.21 -27.61
CA ALA A 271 -4.18 -4.12 -28.70
C ALA A 271 -5.18 -2.96 -28.51
N ILE A 272 -5.27 -2.36 -27.32
CA ILE A 272 -6.11 -1.19 -27.10
C ILE A 272 -5.39 0.01 -27.74
N GLU A 273 -6.01 0.56 -28.80
CA GLU A 273 -5.66 1.89 -29.30
C GLU A 273 -6.36 2.92 -28.41
N PRO A 274 -5.64 3.62 -27.53
CA PRO A 274 -6.26 4.68 -26.76
C PRO A 274 -6.67 5.77 -27.73
N GLU A 275 -7.94 6.21 -27.66
CA GLU A 275 -8.32 7.43 -28.33
C GLU A 275 -7.61 8.59 -27.61
N THR A 276 -6.45 8.97 -28.13
CA THR A 276 -5.93 10.29 -27.90
C THR A 276 -7.00 11.21 -28.47
N GLU A 277 -7.61 12.05 -27.62
CA GLU A 277 -8.39 13.16 -28.15
C GLU A 277 -7.46 13.85 -29.15
N GLU A 278 -7.73 13.65 -30.44
CA GLU A 278 -7.14 14.51 -31.47
C GLU A 278 -7.41 15.90 -30.97
N ASP A 279 -6.34 16.64 -30.76
CA ASP A 279 -6.34 18.01 -30.35
C ASP A 279 -7.63 18.69 -30.85
N THR A 280 -8.68 18.66 -30.07
CA THR A 280 -9.68 19.72 -30.16
C THR A 280 -8.80 20.93 -30.12
N GLU A 281 -8.64 21.58 -31.25
CA GLU A 281 -7.74 22.71 -31.54
C GLU A 281 -7.47 23.39 -30.23
N SER A 282 -6.30 23.08 -29.66
CA SER A 282 -5.92 23.64 -28.39
C SER A 282 -6.16 25.12 -28.60
N SER A 283 -7.31 25.58 -28.08
CA SER A 283 -7.50 27.00 -27.92
C SER A 283 -6.15 27.44 -27.39
N GLU A 284 -5.48 28.33 -28.13
CA GLU A 284 -4.27 28.95 -27.66
C GLU A 284 -4.52 29.41 -26.23
N THR A 285 -4.28 28.52 -25.27
CA THR A 285 -4.26 28.84 -23.85
C THR A 285 -2.93 29.47 -23.47
N GLY A 286 -2.38 30.21 -24.40
CA GLY A 286 -1.71 31.43 -24.06
C GLY A 286 -2.82 32.34 -23.58
N ILE A 287 -3.04 32.40 -22.27
CA ILE A 287 -3.96 33.32 -21.64
C ILE A 287 -3.63 34.69 -22.29
N LYS A 288 -4.54 35.15 -23.18
CA LYS A 288 -4.34 36.42 -23.85
C LYS A 288 -4.41 37.49 -22.78
N LEU A 289 -3.53 38.48 -22.83
CA LEU A 289 -3.51 39.59 -21.87
C LEU A 289 -4.89 40.27 -21.77
N GLU A 290 -5.70 40.17 -22.85
CA GLU A 290 -7.06 40.66 -22.95
C GLU A 290 -8.03 39.94 -21.98
N ASP A 291 -7.77 38.65 -21.68
CA ASP A 291 -8.56 37.86 -20.72
C ASP A 291 -8.32 38.32 -19.28
N TYR A 292 -7.19 38.98 -19.00
CA TYR A 292 -6.87 39.54 -17.68
C TYR A 292 -7.59 40.86 -17.40
N GLY A 293 -7.99 41.61 -18.45
CA GLY A 293 -8.55 42.97 -18.32
C GLY A 293 -9.97 43.02 -17.71
N SER A 294 -10.68 41.88 -17.61
CA SER A 294 -12.03 41.82 -17.09
C SER A 294 -12.14 41.32 -15.64
N HIS A 295 -11.02 40.91 -15.03
CA HIS A 295 -11.04 40.35 -13.68
C HIS A 295 -11.00 41.42 -12.59
N LYS A 296 -11.94 41.35 -11.64
CA LYS A 296 -11.99 42.18 -10.41
C LYS A 296 -10.75 42.09 -9.53
N LEU A 297 -9.83 41.16 -9.80
CA LEU A 297 -8.57 40.97 -9.09
C LEU A 297 -7.58 42.11 -9.28
N PHE A 298 -7.66 42.88 -10.40
CA PHE A 298 -6.82 44.08 -10.60
C PHE A 298 -7.12 45.21 -9.60
N GLU A 299 -8.30 45.18 -9.00
CA GLU A 299 -8.73 46.18 -8.01
C GLU A 299 -8.36 45.79 -6.57
N LYS A 300 -7.95 44.54 -6.32
CA LYS A 300 -7.59 44.05 -4.98
C LYS A 300 -6.08 44.13 -4.77
N THR A 301 -5.67 44.58 -3.59
CA THR A 301 -4.28 44.59 -3.17
C THR A 301 -3.88 43.16 -2.75
N ILE A 302 -3.09 42.49 -3.61
CA ILE A 302 -2.53 41.17 -3.30
C ILE A 302 -1.44 41.33 -2.25
N GLN A 303 -1.42 40.48 -1.21
CA GLN A 303 -0.43 40.58 -0.14
C GLN A 303 0.69 39.55 -0.32
N CYS A 304 1.91 39.98 -0.02
CA CYS A 304 3.10 39.17 -0.12
C CYS A 304 3.09 38.06 0.98
N SER A 305 3.17 36.80 0.60
CA SER A 305 3.19 35.68 1.54
C SER A 305 4.43 35.67 2.45
N LYS A 306 5.52 36.40 2.06
CA LYS A 306 6.75 36.45 2.84
C LYS A 306 6.75 37.54 3.92
N CYS A 307 6.16 38.71 3.65
CA CYS A 307 6.25 39.85 4.57
C CYS A 307 4.92 40.58 4.82
N GLY A 308 3.83 40.18 4.19
CA GLY A 308 2.49 40.75 4.35
C GLY A 308 2.27 42.09 3.63
N ALA A 309 3.30 42.69 3.00
CA ALA A 309 3.15 43.97 2.27
C ALA A 309 2.37 43.76 0.97
N GLY A 310 1.69 44.83 0.50
CA GLY A 310 0.98 44.80 -0.79
C GLY A 310 1.92 44.56 -1.96
N LEU A 311 1.46 43.78 -2.93
CA LEU A 311 2.16 43.53 -4.18
C LEU A 311 1.71 44.56 -5.24
N SER A 312 2.65 45.03 -6.06
CA SER A 312 2.38 45.86 -7.22
C SER A 312 2.52 45.04 -8.51
N LEU A 313 1.57 45.21 -9.43
CA LEU A 313 1.61 44.54 -10.73
C LEU A 313 2.53 45.31 -11.71
N ASP A 314 3.52 44.60 -12.23
CA ASP A 314 4.35 45.04 -13.36
C ASP A 314 3.86 44.31 -14.62
N MET A 315 3.11 45.01 -15.47
CA MET A 315 2.52 44.47 -16.70
C MET A 315 3.55 44.15 -17.77
N GLU A 316 4.67 44.89 -17.80
CA GLU A 316 5.74 44.63 -18.78
C GLU A 316 6.48 43.36 -18.47
N LYS A 317 6.75 43.12 -17.19
CA LYS A 317 7.44 41.92 -16.71
C LYS A 317 6.48 40.76 -16.41
N ARG A 318 5.17 40.98 -16.44
CA ARG A 318 4.13 39.98 -16.09
C ARG A 318 4.33 39.34 -14.72
N VAL A 319 4.66 40.18 -13.73
CA VAL A 319 4.85 39.72 -12.34
C VAL A 319 4.17 40.68 -11.36
N TYR A 320 3.78 40.16 -10.22
CA TYR A 320 3.47 40.91 -9.01
C TYR A 320 4.74 41.03 -8.18
N GLU A 321 5.18 42.27 -7.87
CA GLU A 321 6.39 42.52 -7.12
C GLU A 321 6.10 43.16 -5.75
N CYS A 322 6.78 42.65 -4.72
CA CYS A 322 6.75 43.24 -3.39
C CYS A 322 7.81 44.33 -3.25
N GLY A 323 7.38 45.59 -3.16
CA GLY A 323 8.29 46.72 -2.97
C GLY A 323 9.05 46.67 -1.64
N SER A 324 8.56 45.89 -0.64
CA SER A 324 9.19 45.83 0.69
C SER A 324 10.26 44.74 0.80
N CYS A 325 10.03 43.51 0.30
CA CYS A 325 10.98 42.41 0.44
C CYS A 325 11.60 41.96 -0.90
N GLY A 326 11.20 42.57 -2.01
CA GLY A 326 11.75 42.28 -3.34
C GLY A 326 11.33 40.98 -3.97
N VAL A 327 10.54 40.16 -3.30
CA VAL A 327 10.01 38.91 -3.87
C VAL A 327 8.97 39.25 -4.93
N ALA A 328 8.98 38.50 -6.03
CA ALA A 328 7.98 38.62 -7.07
C ALA A 328 7.36 37.28 -7.40
N TYR A 329 6.18 37.32 -8.02
CA TYR A 329 5.36 36.17 -8.34
C TYR A 329 4.86 36.29 -9.78
N GLY A 330 4.93 35.21 -10.55
CA GLY A 330 4.38 35.18 -11.90
C GLY A 330 2.88 35.44 -11.91
N ILE A 331 2.40 36.14 -12.93
CA ILE A 331 0.98 36.56 -13.04
C ILE A 331 0.04 35.34 -13.10
N SER A 332 0.47 34.26 -13.71
CA SER A 332 -0.32 33.00 -13.84
C SER A 332 -0.69 32.36 -12.51
N LEU A 333 0.03 32.67 -11.42
CA LEU A 333 -0.30 32.16 -10.08
C LEU A 333 -1.63 32.71 -9.53
N PHE A 334 -2.09 33.84 -10.08
CA PHE A 334 -3.29 34.54 -9.59
C PHE A 334 -4.42 34.58 -10.61
N PHE A 335 -4.18 34.18 -11.86
CA PHE A 335 -5.15 34.24 -12.94
C PHE A 335 -5.45 32.88 -13.56
N GLY A 336 -6.58 32.80 -14.26
CA GLY A 336 -7.19 31.58 -14.73
C GLY A 336 -8.31 31.14 -13.80
N LEU A 337 -8.60 29.86 -13.69
CA LEU A 337 -9.53 29.30 -12.74
C LEU A 337 -8.77 28.68 -11.54
N PRO A 338 -8.19 29.53 -10.64
CA PRO A 338 -7.25 29.04 -9.63
C PRO A 338 -7.90 28.07 -8.65
N HIS A 339 -9.20 28.29 -8.30
CA HIS A 339 -9.95 27.35 -7.46
C HIS A 339 -10.15 26.02 -8.15
N GLU A 340 -10.54 26.03 -9.44
CA GLU A 340 -10.73 24.80 -10.22
C GLU A 340 -9.45 23.98 -10.31
N LYS A 341 -8.31 24.62 -10.59
CA LYS A 341 -7.00 23.96 -10.61
C LYS A 341 -6.62 23.37 -9.24
N ALA A 342 -6.90 24.09 -8.16
CA ALA A 342 -6.66 23.62 -6.80
C ALA A 342 -7.57 22.40 -6.47
N LEU A 343 -8.86 22.49 -6.84
CA LEU A 343 -9.82 21.39 -6.67
C LEU A 343 -9.46 20.18 -7.51
N ASN A 344 -9.06 20.36 -8.77
CA ASN A 344 -8.59 19.26 -9.62
C ASN A 344 -7.40 18.55 -8.99
N SER A 345 -6.38 19.31 -8.53
CA SER A 345 -5.21 18.73 -7.85
C SER A 345 -5.63 17.95 -6.58
N MET A 346 -6.56 18.48 -5.79
CA MET A 346 -7.05 17.84 -4.58
C MET A 346 -7.80 16.55 -4.89
N ASN A 347 -8.70 16.57 -5.89
CA ASN A 347 -9.47 15.41 -6.32
C ASN A 347 -8.56 14.29 -6.88
N MET A 348 -7.44 14.67 -7.53
CA MET A 348 -6.41 13.74 -7.98
C MET A 348 -5.51 13.22 -6.85
N GLY A 349 -5.73 13.62 -5.60
CA GLY A 349 -4.91 13.24 -4.45
C GLY A 349 -3.58 13.99 -4.33
N PHE A 350 -3.34 15.04 -5.13
CA PHE A 350 -2.14 15.88 -5.08
C PHE A 350 -2.30 16.99 -4.04
N PHE A 351 -2.51 16.60 -2.81
CA PHE A 351 -2.86 17.52 -1.72
C PHE A 351 -1.79 18.59 -1.43
N ASP A 352 -0.52 18.28 -1.63
CA ASP A 352 0.57 19.23 -1.38
C ASP A 352 0.59 20.33 -2.45
N GLU A 353 0.31 19.99 -3.70
CA GLU A 353 0.14 20.92 -4.80
C GLU A 353 -1.13 21.75 -4.64
N ALA A 354 -2.23 21.10 -4.26
CA ALA A 354 -3.49 21.79 -3.98
C ALA A 354 -3.34 22.81 -2.83
N ASP A 355 -2.66 22.46 -1.72
CA ASP A 355 -2.38 23.43 -0.61
C ASP A 355 -1.58 24.63 -1.08
N LYS A 356 -0.58 24.45 -1.96
CA LYS A 356 0.16 25.55 -2.55
C LYS A 356 -0.74 26.47 -3.40
N ARG A 357 -1.61 25.88 -4.24
CA ARG A 357 -2.55 26.63 -5.09
C ARG A 357 -3.54 27.42 -4.24
N PHE A 358 -4.17 26.81 -3.23
CA PHE A 358 -5.03 27.52 -2.29
C PHE A 358 -4.27 28.61 -1.54
N SER A 359 -3.00 28.39 -1.19
CA SER A 359 -2.19 29.43 -0.53
C SER A 359 -1.93 30.64 -1.43
N HIS A 360 -1.81 30.47 -2.74
CA HIS A 360 -1.67 31.56 -3.70
C HIS A 360 -2.98 32.36 -3.83
N ILE A 361 -4.14 31.69 -3.80
CA ILE A 361 -5.43 32.39 -3.80
C ILE A 361 -5.57 33.26 -2.55
N LEU A 362 -5.17 32.74 -1.38
CA LEU A 362 -5.20 33.51 -0.12
C LEU A 362 -4.24 34.70 -0.08
N MET A 363 -3.27 34.78 -1.00
CA MET A 363 -2.47 36.00 -1.17
C MET A 363 -3.27 37.16 -1.79
N ALA A 364 -4.26 36.81 -2.62
CA ALA A 364 -5.15 37.79 -3.24
C ALA A 364 -6.39 38.08 -2.35
N GLU A 365 -6.89 37.08 -1.67
CA GLU A 365 -8.07 37.14 -0.82
C GLU A 365 -7.88 36.29 0.44
N GLN A 366 -7.41 36.94 1.52
CA GLN A 366 -7.03 36.23 2.74
C GLN A 366 -8.17 35.50 3.44
N SER A 367 -9.39 36.00 3.28
CA SER A 367 -10.60 35.43 3.90
C SER A 367 -11.38 34.52 2.95
N ASP A 368 -10.82 34.12 1.79
CA ASP A 368 -11.50 33.24 0.85
C ASP A 368 -11.86 31.90 1.51
N PHE A 369 -13.15 31.69 1.72
CA PHE A 369 -13.68 30.54 2.44
C PHE A 369 -13.24 29.20 1.83
N GLU A 370 -13.34 29.06 0.48
CA GLU A 370 -12.98 27.81 -0.19
C GLU A 370 -11.47 27.49 -0.05
N SER A 371 -10.62 28.49 -0.15
CA SER A 371 -9.19 28.29 -0.01
C SER A 371 -8.77 27.99 1.43
N LEU A 372 -9.39 28.63 2.43
CA LEU A 372 -9.17 28.32 3.84
C LEU A 372 -9.59 26.87 4.14
N LEU A 373 -10.81 26.48 3.70
CA LEU A 373 -11.32 25.12 3.87
C LEU A 373 -10.47 24.09 3.10
N GLY A 374 -10.13 24.39 1.84
CA GLY A 374 -9.32 23.53 0.98
C GLY A 374 -7.96 23.22 1.62
N ARG A 375 -7.32 24.19 2.26
CA ARG A 375 -6.04 23.99 2.96
C ARG A 375 -6.17 23.11 4.20
N ILE A 376 -7.28 23.21 4.94
CA ILE A 376 -7.56 22.31 6.07
C ILE A 376 -7.74 20.88 5.57
N LEU A 377 -8.54 20.70 4.52
CA LEU A 377 -8.79 19.39 3.92
C LEU A 377 -7.53 18.77 3.32
N CYS A 378 -6.70 19.56 2.64
CA CYS A 378 -5.40 19.10 2.13
C CYS A 378 -4.48 18.59 3.25
N ALA A 379 -4.43 19.26 4.39
CA ALA A 379 -3.63 18.82 5.54
C ALA A 379 -4.10 17.46 6.08
N GLY A 380 -5.41 17.22 6.09
CA GLY A 380 -6.02 15.95 6.50
C GLY A 380 -6.04 14.88 5.41
N ARG A 381 -5.70 15.22 4.16
CA ARG A 381 -5.82 14.35 2.97
C ARG A 381 -7.27 13.95 2.67
N TRP A 382 -8.18 14.87 2.81
CA TRP A 382 -9.61 14.74 2.47
C TRP A 382 -9.94 15.59 1.25
N THR A 383 -10.89 15.14 0.43
CA THR A 383 -11.34 15.89 -0.75
C THR A 383 -12.53 16.79 -0.43
N LYS A 384 -13.31 16.45 0.59
CA LYS A 384 -14.46 17.22 1.06
C LYS A 384 -14.73 16.94 2.55
N VAL A 385 -15.56 17.75 3.16
CA VAL A 385 -15.88 17.64 4.60
C VAL A 385 -16.58 16.32 4.94
N SER A 386 -17.40 15.77 4.03
CA SER A 386 -18.03 14.47 4.24
C SER A 386 -17.04 13.30 4.31
N ASP A 387 -15.81 13.46 3.78
CA ASP A 387 -14.76 12.45 3.80
C ASP A 387 -13.92 12.46 5.09
N VAL A 388 -14.14 13.46 5.93
CA VAL A 388 -13.44 13.59 7.22
C VAL A 388 -13.84 12.43 8.12
N CYS A 389 -12.93 11.51 8.33
CA CYS A 389 -13.16 10.31 9.14
C CYS A 389 -11.85 9.81 9.79
N VAL A 390 -12.00 8.94 10.79
CA VAL A 390 -10.85 8.22 11.35
C VAL A 390 -10.38 7.17 10.35
N SER A 391 -9.18 7.36 9.82
CA SER A 391 -8.53 6.42 8.91
C SER A 391 -7.12 6.08 9.39
N ASP A 392 -6.57 4.97 8.89
CA ASP A 392 -5.18 4.56 9.20
C ASP A 392 -4.14 5.55 8.68
N VAL A 393 -4.56 6.46 7.80
CA VAL A 393 -3.75 7.53 7.21
C VAL A 393 -3.67 8.76 8.12
N LEU A 394 -4.54 8.86 9.12
CA LEU A 394 -4.62 10.01 10.04
C LEU A 394 -3.52 9.90 11.12
N THR A 395 -2.34 10.39 10.81
CA THR A 395 -1.21 10.40 11.74
C THR A 395 -1.28 11.60 12.70
N PRO A 396 -0.64 11.52 13.89
CA PRO A 396 -0.56 12.66 14.81
C PRO A 396 0.04 13.94 14.19
N THR A 397 0.98 13.77 13.27
CA THR A 397 1.58 14.91 12.54
C THR A 397 0.57 15.58 11.62
N ARG A 398 -0.25 14.80 10.91
CA ARG A 398 -1.31 15.36 10.05
C ARG A 398 -2.38 16.07 10.87
N LEU A 399 -2.83 15.49 11.97
CA LEU A 399 -3.77 16.15 12.87
C LEU A 399 -3.24 17.51 13.34
N ARG A 400 -1.99 17.59 13.76
CA ARG A 400 -1.36 18.85 14.12
C ARG A 400 -1.39 19.87 12.99
N HIS A 401 -1.01 19.48 11.76
CA HIS A 401 -1.06 20.36 10.60
C HIS A 401 -2.48 20.80 10.28
N THR A 402 -3.47 19.91 10.46
CA THR A 402 -4.87 20.25 10.28
C THR A 402 -5.32 21.29 11.31
N HIS A 403 -4.97 21.11 12.58
CA HIS A 403 -5.24 22.09 13.64
C HIS A 403 -4.57 23.45 13.38
N ASP A 404 -3.30 23.47 12.96
CA ASP A 404 -2.59 24.71 12.63
C ASP A 404 -3.31 25.47 11.50
N ARG A 405 -3.78 24.75 10.46
CA ARG A 405 -4.57 25.35 9.36
C ARG A 405 -5.93 25.85 9.84
N LEU A 406 -6.58 25.10 10.73
CA LEU A 406 -7.87 25.45 11.30
C LEU A 406 -7.81 26.70 12.17
N LEU A 407 -6.83 26.79 13.07
CA LEU A 407 -6.62 27.98 13.90
C LEU A 407 -6.38 29.21 13.02
N LYS A 408 -5.63 29.04 11.94
CA LYS A 408 -5.41 30.13 10.98
C LYS A 408 -6.71 30.50 10.26
N ALA A 409 -7.51 29.53 9.82
CA ALA A 409 -8.79 29.80 9.16
C ALA A 409 -9.77 30.53 10.07
N VAL A 410 -9.84 30.19 11.35
CA VAL A 410 -10.66 30.91 12.34
C VAL A 410 -10.20 32.36 12.49
N SER A 411 -8.86 32.62 12.43
CA SER A 411 -8.34 33.98 12.57
C SER A 411 -8.51 34.83 11.30
N ASP A 412 -8.45 34.21 10.13
CA ASP A 412 -8.39 34.90 8.85
C ASP A 412 -9.77 34.96 8.15
N SER A 413 -10.76 34.19 8.60
CA SER A 413 -12.11 34.13 8.02
C SER A 413 -12.92 35.39 8.33
N GLU A 414 -13.89 35.67 7.47
CA GLU A 414 -14.90 36.68 7.73
C GLU A 414 -15.82 36.27 8.89
N GLU A 415 -16.43 37.27 9.56
CA GLU A 415 -17.30 37.02 10.73
C GLU A 415 -18.43 36.03 10.43
N GLN A 416 -18.97 36.07 9.21
CA GLN A 416 -20.03 35.15 8.73
C GLN A 416 -19.52 33.69 8.56
N ASP A 417 -18.22 33.46 8.40
CA ASP A 417 -17.61 32.15 8.15
C ASP A 417 -16.98 31.57 9.40
N ASN A 418 -16.73 32.40 10.40
CA ASN A 418 -16.04 32.01 11.62
C ASN A 418 -16.80 30.89 12.36
N GLU A 419 -18.15 30.99 12.44
CA GLU A 419 -18.98 29.96 13.08
C GLU A 419 -18.79 28.59 12.42
N TYR A 420 -18.62 28.54 11.08
CA TYR A 420 -18.37 27.30 10.36
C TYR A 420 -17.01 26.69 10.76
N PHE A 421 -15.95 27.49 10.77
CA PHE A 421 -14.61 27.00 11.14
C PHE A 421 -14.50 26.61 12.60
N GLU A 422 -15.19 27.28 13.52
CA GLU A 422 -15.29 26.85 14.91
C GLU A 422 -16.02 25.50 15.04
N CYS A 423 -17.13 25.32 14.31
CA CYS A 423 -17.84 24.05 14.27
C CYS A 423 -16.97 22.92 13.68
N LEU A 424 -16.20 23.21 12.62
CA LEU A 424 -15.27 22.27 12.03
C LEU A 424 -14.14 21.91 12.99
N LYS A 425 -13.69 22.86 13.81
CA LYS A 425 -12.70 22.63 14.85
C LYS A 425 -13.22 21.66 15.89
N ASP A 426 -14.43 21.91 16.43
CA ASP A 426 -15.08 20.99 17.37
C ASP A 426 -15.18 19.57 16.81
N TYR A 427 -15.51 19.45 15.51
CA TYR A 427 -15.61 18.17 14.83
C TYR A 427 -14.24 17.46 14.73
N ILE A 428 -13.16 18.19 14.40
CA ILE A 428 -11.80 17.62 14.32
C ILE A 428 -11.27 17.26 15.70
N ASP A 429 -11.58 18.02 16.74
CA ASP A 429 -11.23 17.71 18.14
C ASP A 429 -11.84 16.37 18.60
N VAL A 430 -13.11 16.16 18.29
CA VAL A 430 -13.79 14.88 18.56
C VAL A 430 -13.22 13.75 17.72
N LEU A 431 -12.88 14.01 16.45
CA LEU A 431 -12.24 13.06 15.57
C LEU A 431 -10.86 12.60 16.13
N GLU A 432 -10.08 13.55 16.66
CA GLU A 432 -8.79 13.25 17.29
C GLU A 432 -8.96 12.36 18.52
N ALA A 433 -9.89 12.71 19.39
CA ALA A 433 -10.19 11.89 20.57
C ALA A 433 -10.61 10.47 20.21
N LEU A 434 -11.43 10.33 19.17
CA LEU A 434 -11.87 9.03 18.65
C LEU A 434 -10.69 8.26 18.04
N ALA A 435 -9.82 8.91 17.26
CA ALA A 435 -8.64 8.30 16.66
C ALA A 435 -7.66 7.80 17.74
N ILE A 436 -7.40 8.59 18.77
CA ILE A 436 -6.55 8.21 19.89
C ILE A 436 -7.15 7.01 20.63
N ASN A 437 -8.45 7.02 20.88
CA ASN A 437 -9.16 5.92 21.54
C ASN A 437 -9.04 4.63 20.74
N LYS A 438 -9.34 4.65 19.43
CA LYS A 438 -9.21 3.50 18.53
C LYS A 438 -7.77 2.97 18.47
N HIS A 439 -6.78 3.86 18.38
CA HIS A 439 -5.37 3.45 18.35
C HIS A 439 -4.96 2.73 19.64
N LYS A 440 -5.33 3.27 20.81
CA LYS A 440 -5.06 2.63 22.09
C LYS A 440 -5.73 1.25 22.20
N GLN A 441 -7.00 1.13 21.78
CA GLN A 441 -7.67 -0.16 21.72
C GLN A 441 -6.94 -1.15 20.79
N MET A 442 -6.49 -0.71 19.62
CA MET A 442 -5.77 -1.56 18.67
C MET A 442 -4.43 -2.07 19.26
N VAL A 443 -3.67 -1.21 19.93
CA VAL A 443 -2.40 -1.61 20.57
C VAL A 443 -2.65 -2.64 21.67
N ILE A 444 -3.62 -2.38 22.57
CA ILE A 444 -3.96 -3.30 23.67
C ILE A 444 -4.53 -4.62 23.13
N ASN A 445 -5.35 -4.61 22.07
CA ASN A 445 -5.86 -5.83 21.46
C ASN A 445 -4.74 -6.68 20.84
N LYS A 446 -3.71 -6.08 20.25
CA LYS A 446 -2.53 -6.83 19.78
C LYS A 446 -1.78 -7.53 20.95
N GLU A 447 -1.67 -6.88 22.09
CA GLU A 447 -1.11 -7.51 23.30
C GLU A 447 -2.00 -8.70 23.75
N LEU A 448 -3.32 -8.51 23.73
CA LEU A 448 -4.28 -9.55 24.09
C LEU A 448 -4.22 -10.76 23.12
N ASP A 449 -4.10 -10.52 21.81
CA ASP A 449 -3.95 -11.57 20.82
C ASP A 449 -2.63 -12.35 21.02
N ALA A 450 -1.55 -11.67 21.37
CA ALA A 450 -0.28 -12.33 21.69
C ALA A 450 -0.40 -13.24 22.93
N VAL A 451 -1.13 -12.82 23.95
CA VAL A 451 -1.41 -13.67 25.13
C VAL A 451 -2.32 -14.84 24.76
N ARG A 452 -3.32 -14.61 23.93
CA ARG A 452 -4.21 -15.67 23.44
C ARG A 452 -3.44 -16.76 22.68
N THR A 453 -2.50 -16.34 21.80
CA THR A 453 -1.64 -17.28 21.09
C THR A 453 -0.75 -18.07 22.06
N LYS A 454 -0.22 -17.42 23.13
CA LYS A 454 0.51 -18.13 24.19
C LYS A 454 -0.38 -19.19 24.87
N ILE A 455 -1.62 -18.87 25.21
CA ILE A 455 -2.59 -19.82 25.82
C ILE A 455 -2.84 -21.01 24.90
N GLU A 456 -3.05 -20.78 23.60
CA GLU A 456 -3.29 -21.85 22.63
C GLU A 456 -2.08 -22.78 22.45
N VAL A 457 -0.85 -22.22 22.49
CA VAL A 457 0.39 -23.02 22.34
C VAL A 457 0.74 -23.78 23.62
N TYR A 458 0.46 -23.23 24.81
CA TYR A 458 0.85 -23.81 26.10
C TYR A 458 -0.30 -24.51 26.84
N SER A 459 -1.47 -24.69 26.20
CA SER A 459 -2.62 -25.38 26.81
C SER A 459 -2.33 -26.82 27.26
N GLU A 460 -1.19 -27.39 26.87
CA GLU A 460 -0.73 -28.74 27.30
C GLU A 460 0.09 -28.71 28.62
N PHE A 461 0.43 -27.53 29.18
CA PHE A 461 1.27 -27.37 30.38
C PHE A 461 0.50 -26.69 31.51
N TYR A 462 0.08 -27.45 32.51
CA TYR A 462 -0.82 -27.05 33.59
C TYR A 462 -0.33 -25.86 34.46
N ASP A 463 0.97 -25.67 34.67
CA ASP A 463 1.51 -24.66 35.60
C ASP A 463 1.56 -23.22 35.00
N MET A 464 1.44 -23.07 33.68
CA MET A 464 1.50 -21.75 33.02
C MET A 464 0.13 -21.09 32.81
N GLU A 465 -0.96 -21.80 33.03
CA GLU A 465 -2.33 -21.33 32.74
C GLU A 465 -2.76 -20.20 33.68
N GLU A 466 -2.35 -20.25 34.98
CA GLU A 466 -2.74 -19.26 35.97
C GLU A 466 -2.02 -17.90 35.76
N SER A 467 -0.71 -17.92 35.44
CA SER A 467 0.07 -16.71 35.13
C SER A 467 -0.45 -16.02 33.86
N THR A 468 -0.80 -16.79 32.84
CA THR A 468 -1.28 -16.26 31.56
C THR A 468 -2.72 -15.73 31.69
N ARG A 469 -3.52 -16.29 32.60
CA ARG A 469 -4.84 -15.73 32.94
C ARG A 469 -4.72 -14.37 33.63
N ALA A 470 -3.83 -14.24 34.59
CA ALA A 470 -3.58 -12.97 35.28
C ALA A 470 -3.10 -11.88 34.30
N GLU A 471 -2.16 -12.22 33.40
CA GLU A 471 -1.69 -11.34 32.34
C GLU A 471 -2.86 -10.88 31.43
N ARG A 472 -3.74 -11.80 31.05
CA ARG A 472 -4.94 -11.50 30.25
C ARG A 472 -5.90 -10.57 30.99
N GLU A 473 -6.19 -10.83 32.26
CA GLU A 473 -7.10 -10.01 33.07
C GLU A 473 -6.55 -8.58 33.26
N GLU A 474 -5.24 -8.45 33.46
CA GLU A 474 -4.58 -7.13 33.53
C GLU A 474 -4.74 -6.36 32.21
N ILE A 475 -4.48 -7.01 31.06
CA ILE A 475 -4.65 -6.38 29.74
C ILE A 475 -6.11 -5.99 29.51
N MET A 476 -7.06 -6.85 29.85
CA MET A 476 -8.49 -6.56 29.75
C MET A 476 -8.91 -5.37 30.62
N SER A 477 -8.36 -5.26 31.83
CA SER A 477 -8.62 -4.11 32.70
C SER A 477 -8.10 -2.79 32.11
N ARG A 478 -6.97 -2.81 31.40
CA ARG A 478 -6.43 -1.65 30.67
C ARG A 478 -7.25 -1.30 29.43
N LEU A 479 -7.90 -2.27 28.79
CA LEU A 479 -8.75 -2.07 27.60
C LEU A 479 -10.12 -1.47 27.94
N GLN A 480 -10.69 -1.85 29.09
CA GLN A 480 -12.05 -1.51 29.48
C GLN A 480 -12.39 0.00 29.49
N PRO A 481 -11.52 0.90 29.99
CA PRO A 481 -11.79 2.34 29.95
C PRO A 481 -11.99 2.87 28.52
N PHE A 482 -11.22 2.37 27.56
CA PHE A 482 -11.32 2.79 26.15
C PHE A 482 -12.56 2.23 25.47
N GLN A 483 -12.95 0.99 25.79
CA GLN A 483 -14.21 0.39 25.32
C GLN A 483 -15.42 1.14 25.88
N ASN A 484 -15.39 1.53 27.16
CA ASN A 484 -16.46 2.27 27.80
C ASN A 484 -16.59 3.69 27.24
N ALA A 485 -15.48 4.33 26.86
CA ALA A 485 -15.49 5.67 26.28
C ALA A 485 -15.96 5.67 24.78
N ALA A 486 -15.76 4.58 24.05
CA ALA A 486 -16.04 4.50 22.62
C ALA A 486 -17.49 4.85 22.22
N PRO A 487 -18.56 4.38 22.91
CA PRO A 487 -19.93 4.74 22.55
C PRO A 487 -20.23 6.24 22.72
N GLY A 488 -19.64 6.88 23.73
CA GLY A 488 -19.74 8.33 23.95
C GLY A 488 -19.06 9.11 22.84
N LEU A 489 -17.82 8.74 22.51
CA LEU A 489 -17.03 9.36 21.45
C LEU A 489 -17.67 9.18 20.07
N ASN A 490 -18.21 8.01 19.77
CA ASN A 490 -18.92 7.77 18.49
C ASN A 490 -20.18 8.65 18.40
N ARG A 491 -20.96 8.79 19.46
CA ARG A 491 -22.12 9.70 19.50
C ARG A 491 -21.71 11.15 19.27
N ALA A 492 -20.68 11.62 20.01
CA ALA A 492 -20.18 12.97 19.84
C ALA A 492 -19.66 13.22 18.42
N TYR A 493 -19.01 12.23 17.81
CA TYR A 493 -18.56 12.28 16.43
C TYR A 493 -19.75 12.40 15.45
N ASP A 494 -20.79 11.58 15.60
CA ASP A 494 -21.97 11.61 14.73
C ASP A 494 -22.75 12.92 14.88
N GLU A 495 -22.84 13.46 16.10
CA GLU A 495 -23.47 14.76 16.39
C GLU A 495 -22.68 15.91 15.77
N ALA A 496 -21.35 15.95 15.96
CA ALA A 496 -20.48 16.99 15.40
C ALA A 496 -20.47 16.92 13.86
N ARG A 497 -20.43 15.71 13.29
CA ARG A 497 -20.53 15.47 11.85
C ARG A 497 -21.85 15.97 11.29
N SER A 498 -22.96 15.64 11.93
CA SER A 498 -24.28 16.07 11.50
C SER A 498 -24.41 17.59 11.55
N LYS A 499 -23.84 18.24 12.58
CA LYS A 499 -23.86 19.70 12.73
C LYS A 499 -23.10 20.37 11.60
N ILE A 500 -21.86 19.95 11.29
CA ILE A 500 -21.05 20.55 10.23
C ILE A 500 -21.66 20.33 8.85
N ILE A 501 -22.23 19.16 8.58
CA ILE A 501 -22.93 18.87 7.32
C ILE A 501 -24.19 19.75 7.19
N ALA A 502 -24.92 20.00 8.28
CA ALA A 502 -26.09 20.88 8.26
C ALA A 502 -25.72 22.34 8.00
N MET A 503 -24.49 22.75 8.31
CA MET A 503 -23.94 24.08 8.01
C MET A 503 -23.35 24.18 6.60
N ALA A 504 -23.54 23.14 5.75
CA ALA A 504 -22.99 23.12 4.40
C ALA A 504 -23.36 24.39 3.62
N ARG A 505 -22.35 24.96 2.97
CA ARG A 505 -22.48 26.15 2.13
C ARG A 505 -22.59 25.75 0.66
N ASP A 506 -22.80 26.75 -0.20
CA ASP A 506 -22.84 26.49 -1.64
C ASP A 506 -21.41 26.34 -2.21
N SER A 507 -20.67 25.38 -1.67
CA SER A 507 -19.31 25.00 -2.08
C SER A 507 -19.23 23.49 -2.28
N VAL A 508 -18.44 23.07 -3.27
CA VAL A 508 -18.17 21.65 -3.56
C VAL A 508 -17.46 20.98 -2.38
N LEU A 509 -16.65 21.74 -1.63
CA LEU A 509 -15.87 21.21 -0.50
C LEU A 509 -16.73 20.87 0.73
N THR A 510 -17.91 21.51 0.87
CA THR A 510 -18.81 21.29 2.01
C THR A 510 -19.81 20.17 1.76
N LYS A 511 -20.02 19.76 0.51
CA LYS A 511 -20.94 18.69 0.06
C LYS A 511 -20.18 17.37 -0.10
#